data_eb0cd283e44d7d1c9e354eaa78c9ce2a
#
_entry.id   eb0cd283e44d7d1c9e354eaa78c9ce2a
#
_cell.length_a   1.000
_cell.length_b   1.000
_cell.length_c   1.000
_cell.angle_alpha   90.00
_cell.angle_beta   90.00
_cell.angle_gamma   90.00
#
_symmetry.space_group_name_H-M   'P 1'
#
loop_
_entity.id
_entity.type
_entity.pdbx_description
1 polymer ?
#
loop_
_entity_poly.entity_id
_entity_poly.type
_entity_poly.pdbx_seq_one_letter_code
_entity_poly.pdbx_strand_id
1 'polypeptide(L)'
;MGVFIFLGIMGTLLVPTLLSTMIADLTLWRVILLLAVVMLVGGYFFVDNSAAVQRFYWKWTLPPFPPDETSFIAVAGELRALRVESATRTDGDAALRQTEAKLCALPDVADNWVGRVEQVYLVNSGEGASLTIGIWPHLVVRTAFFPDSTGTLIRPGSPAFAEVTGLRQGDVVRFSGSIVGHAGACPRDPPMDQNEKLRDPEFLLRFAHVAG
;
A
#
# COMPACT_ATOMS: atom_id res chain seq x y z
N MET A 1 -19.04 4.53 -8.30
CA MET A 1 -19.06 3.74 -9.54
C MET A 1 -19.77 4.43 -10.71
N GLY A 2 -20.81 5.24 -10.49
CA GLY A 2 -21.57 5.94 -11.56
C GLY A 2 -20.82 7.03 -12.33
N VAL A 3 -19.89 7.75 -11.70
CA VAL A 3 -19.16 8.88 -12.32
C VAL A 3 -18.16 8.42 -13.38
N PHE A 4 -17.56 7.23 -13.22
CA PHE A 4 -16.61 6.69 -14.20
C PHE A 4 -17.27 6.18 -15.48
N ILE A 5 -18.50 5.68 -15.40
CA ILE A 5 -19.26 5.24 -16.57
C ILE A 5 -19.68 6.48 -17.39
N PHE A 6 -20.03 7.59 -16.74
CA PHE A 6 -20.42 8.82 -17.43
C PHE A 6 -19.23 9.49 -18.15
N LEU A 7 -18.05 9.50 -17.54
CA LEU A 7 -16.82 9.98 -18.18
C LEU A 7 -16.37 9.08 -19.34
N GLY A 8 -16.54 7.78 -19.23
CA GLY A 8 -16.25 6.83 -20.32
C GLY A 8 -17.18 7.03 -21.52
N ILE A 9 -18.48 7.21 -21.31
CA ILE A 9 -19.46 7.39 -22.40
C ILE A 9 -19.33 8.78 -23.04
N MET A 10 -19.10 9.84 -22.26
CA MET A 10 -18.83 11.17 -22.80
C MET A 10 -17.51 11.22 -23.58
N GLY A 11 -16.47 10.53 -23.12
CA GLY A 11 -15.20 10.43 -23.85
C GLY A 11 -15.34 9.72 -25.20
N THR A 12 -16.13 8.64 -25.27
CA THR A 12 -16.30 7.87 -26.51
C THR A 12 -17.18 8.59 -27.57
N LEU A 13 -18.06 9.49 -27.16
CA LEU A 13 -18.91 10.25 -28.10
C LEU A 13 -18.36 11.62 -28.50
N LEU A 14 -17.66 12.32 -27.57
CA LEU A 14 -17.08 13.65 -27.86
C LEU A 14 -15.75 13.59 -28.60
N VAL A 15 -14.96 12.55 -28.38
CA VAL A 15 -13.65 12.40 -29.04
C VAL A 15 -13.76 12.27 -30.55
N PRO A 16 -14.69 11.46 -31.14
CA PRO A 16 -14.80 11.35 -32.60
C PRO A 16 -15.30 12.64 -33.25
N THR A 17 -16.24 13.36 -32.63
CA THR A 17 -16.79 14.61 -33.18
C THR A 17 -15.80 15.77 -33.10
N LEU A 18 -15.03 15.89 -32.03
CA LEU A 18 -13.94 16.87 -31.94
C LEU A 18 -12.77 16.52 -32.86
N LEU A 19 -12.44 15.21 -32.99
CA LEU A 19 -11.39 14.78 -33.93
C LEU A 19 -11.79 15.08 -35.39
N SER A 20 -13.03 14.85 -35.79
CA SER A 20 -13.44 15.07 -37.16
C SER A 20 -13.36 16.54 -37.63
N THR A 21 -13.55 17.49 -36.69
CA THR A 21 -13.44 18.92 -37.02
C THR A 21 -12.00 19.45 -36.94
N MET A 22 -11.12 18.79 -36.16
CA MET A 22 -9.72 19.21 -36.02
C MET A 22 -8.76 18.52 -37.00
N ILE A 23 -9.13 17.36 -37.55
CA ILE A 23 -8.26 16.58 -38.45
C ILE A 23 -8.04 17.24 -39.79
N ALA A 24 -8.95 18.11 -40.24
CA ALA A 24 -8.84 18.77 -41.54
C ALA A 24 -7.57 19.68 -41.66
N ASP A 25 -7.07 20.24 -40.53
CA ASP A 25 -5.92 21.16 -40.52
C ASP A 25 -4.71 20.68 -39.74
N LEU A 26 -4.76 19.47 -39.15
CA LEU A 26 -3.65 18.93 -38.37
C LEU A 26 -2.69 18.16 -39.29
N THR A 27 -1.42 18.60 -39.33
CA THR A 27 -0.35 17.79 -39.94
C THR A 27 -0.28 16.42 -39.21
N LEU A 28 -0.05 15.34 -39.98
CA LEU A 28 0.03 13.95 -39.49
C LEU A 28 0.86 13.82 -38.20
N TRP A 29 1.90 14.61 -38.05
CA TRP A 29 2.77 14.67 -36.88
C TRP A 29 2.04 15.11 -35.59
N ARG A 30 1.11 16.07 -35.67
CA ARG A 30 0.34 16.53 -34.50
C ARG A 30 -0.66 15.48 -34.04
N VAL A 31 -1.24 14.71 -34.97
CA VAL A 31 -2.12 13.58 -34.63
C VAL A 31 -1.36 12.47 -33.92
N ILE A 32 -0.16 12.13 -34.42
CA ILE A 32 0.73 11.14 -33.78
C ILE A 32 1.12 11.58 -32.37
N LEU A 33 1.47 12.84 -32.20
CA LEU A 33 1.88 13.38 -30.91
C LEU A 33 0.71 13.38 -29.89
N LEU A 34 -0.49 13.72 -30.35
CA LEU A 34 -1.70 13.69 -29.52
C LEU A 34 -2.06 12.24 -29.09
N LEU A 35 -1.97 11.28 -30.01
CA LEU A 35 -2.15 9.87 -29.70
C LEU A 35 -1.06 9.35 -28.72
N ALA A 36 0.18 9.76 -28.87
CA ALA A 36 1.26 9.40 -27.97
C ALA A 36 1.01 9.95 -26.55
N VAL A 37 0.53 11.18 -26.43
CA VAL A 37 0.16 11.78 -25.13
C VAL A 37 -1.03 11.04 -24.49
N VAL A 38 -2.07 10.74 -25.26
CA VAL A 38 -3.24 9.98 -24.78
C VAL A 38 -2.81 8.59 -24.31
N MET A 39 -1.94 7.90 -25.05
CA MET A 39 -1.42 6.58 -24.65
C MET A 39 -0.53 6.65 -23.42
N LEU A 40 0.31 7.68 -23.28
CA LEU A 40 1.13 7.91 -22.08
C LEU A 40 0.28 8.20 -20.85
N VAL A 41 -0.68 9.11 -20.97
CA VAL A 41 -1.56 9.47 -19.84
C VAL A 41 -2.49 8.31 -19.50
N GLY A 42 -3.10 7.68 -20.48
CA GLY A 42 -3.96 6.50 -20.28
C GLY A 42 -3.19 5.32 -19.71
N GLY A 43 -1.97 5.08 -20.21
CA GLY A 43 -1.06 4.07 -19.69
C GLY A 43 -0.67 4.33 -18.24
N TYR A 44 -0.34 5.56 -17.88
CA TYR A 44 -0.03 5.95 -16.51
C TYR A 44 -1.22 5.68 -15.56
N PHE A 45 -2.42 6.13 -15.92
CA PHE A 45 -3.62 5.86 -15.14
C PHE A 45 -3.95 4.37 -15.03
N PHE A 46 -3.71 3.60 -16.08
CA PHE A 46 -3.94 2.15 -16.08
C PHE A 46 -2.96 1.43 -15.16
N VAL A 47 -1.69 1.81 -15.17
CA VAL A 47 -0.65 1.23 -14.30
C VAL A 47 -0.96 1.51 -12.84
N ASP A 48 -1.31 2.76 -12.50
CA ASP A 48 -1.59 3.16 -11.11
C ASP A 48 -2.85 2.51 -10.53
N ASN A 49 -3.85 2.24 -11.36
CA ASN A 49 -5.14 1.70 -10.90
C ASN A 49 -5.29 0.18 -11.11
N SER A 50 -4.38 -0.46 -11.82
CA SER A 50 -4.47 -1.91 -12.06
C SER A 50 -3.74 -2.69 -10.98
N ALA A 51 -4.51 -3.34 -10.09
CA ALA A 51 -3.96 -4.24 -9.06
C ALA A 51 -3.07 -5.36 -9.64
N ALA A 52 -3.32 -5.79 -10.87
CA ALA A 52 -2.50 -6.80 -11.55
C ALA A 52 -1.13 -6.24 -11.94
N VAL A 53 -1.09 -5.02 -12.47
CA VAL A 53 0.15 -4.34 -12.85
C VAL A 53 0.97 -3.99 -11.62
N GLN A 54 0.33 -3.51 -10.56
CA GLN A 54 1.01 -3.24 -9.30
C GLN A 54 1.63 -4.51 -8.72
N ARG A 55 0.90 -5.63 -8.66
CA ARG A 55 1.44 -6.93 -8.18
C ARG A 55 2.63 -7.39 -9.02
N PHE A 56 2.54 -7.25 -10.35
CA PHE A 56 3.63 -7.58 -11.25
C PHE A 56 4.85 -6.71 -10.96
N TYR A 57 4.68 -5.39 -10.86
CA TYR A 57 5.75 -4.45 -10.56
C TYR A 57 6.43 -4.77 -9.22
N TRP A 58 5.67 -5.02 -8.15
CA TRP A 58 6.20 -5.38 -6.85
C TRP A 58 7.01 -6.68 -6.91
N LYS A 59 6.48 -7.70 -7.57
CA LYS A 59 7.17 -8.98 -7.73
C LYS A 59 8.50 -8.87 -8.50
N TRP A 60 8.60 -7.93 -9.42
CA TRP A 60 9.80 -7.77 -10.24
C TRP A 60 10.82 -6.80 -9.64
N THR A 61 10.41 -5.90 -8.78
CA THR A 61 11.27 -4.84 -8.23
C THR A 61 11.75 -5.14 -6.81
N LEU A 62 11.14 -6.10 -6.13
CA LEU A 62 11.56 -6.54 -4.79
C LEU A 62 12.32 -7.86 -4.84
N PRO A 63 13.26 -8.06 -3.90
CA PRO A 63 13.87 -9.38 -3.67
C PRO A 63 12.80 -10.43 -3.32
N PRO A 64 13.14 -11.73 -3.40
CA PRO A 64 12.23 -12.79 -2.96
C PRO A 64 11.82 -12.59 -1.50
N PHE A 65 10.53 -12.75 -1.23
CA PHE A 65 9.97 -12.67 0.12
C PHE A 65 10.30 -13.91 0.94
N PRO A 66 10.62 -13.78 2.23
CA PRO A 66 10.67 -14.90 3.16
C PRO A 66 9.34 -15.65 3.23
N PRO A 67 9.33 -16.95 3.60
CA PRO A 67 8.10 -17.76 3.64
C PRO A 67 7.05 -17.25 4.63
N ASP A 68 7.47 -16.72 5.78
CA ASP A 68 6.62 -16.13 6.80
C ASP A 68 5.97 -14.83 6.31
N GLU A 69 6.74 -13.96 5.66
CA GLU A 69 6.22 -12.77 5.00
C GLU A 69 5.21 -13.12 3.91
N THR A 70 5.52 -14.11 3.07
CA THR A 70 4.59 -14.58 2.03
C THR A 70 3.28 -15.07 2.63
N SER A 71 3.34 -15.80 3.73
CA SER A 71 2.16 -16.28 4.46
C SER A 71 1.35 -15.12 5.05
N PHE A 72 2.03 -14.15 5.63
CA PHE A 72 1.40 -12.94 6.17
C PHE A 72 0.69 -12.14 5.07
N ILE A 73 1.36 -11.88 3.96
CA ILE A 73 0.79 -11.17 2.80
C ILE A 73 -0.46 -11.90 2.27
N ALA A 74 -0.43 -13.23 2.19
CA ALA A 74 -1.57 -14.01 1.71
C ALA A 74 -2.79 -13.85 2.62
N VAL A 75 -2.63 -14.01 3.95
CA VAL A 75 -3.72 -13.91 4.91
C VAL A 75 -4.23 -12.47 5.03
N ALA A 76 -3.33 -11.48 5.06
CA ALA A 76 -3.72 -10.07 5.11
C ALA A 76 -4.45 -9.62 3.83
N GLY A 77 -4.04 -10.17 2.68
CA GLY A 77 -4.74 -9.96 1.40
C GLY A 77 -6.14 -10.57 1.36
N GLU A 78 -6.32 -11.79 1.94
CA GLU A 78 -7.63 -12.42 2.12
C GLU A 78 -8.53 -11.56 3.03
N LEU A 79 -7.98 -11.08 4.15
CA LEU A 79 -8.70 -10.20 5.08
C LEU A 79 -9.19 -8.91 4.39
N ARG A 80 -8.32 -8.28 3.61
CA ARG A 80 -8.68 -7.10 2.83
C ARG A 80 -9.81 -7.38 1.85
N ALA A 81 -9.71 -8.46 1.10
CA ALA A 81 -10.74 -8.84 0.12
C ALA A 81 -12.11 -9.03 0.79
N LEU A 82 -12.14 -9.73 1.93
CA LEU A 82 -13.35 -9.95 2.72
C LEU A 82 -13.93 -8.66 3.30
N ARG A 83 -13.08 -7.74 3.77
CA ARG A 83 -13.54 -6.43 4.26
C ARG A 83 -14.17 -5.59 3.16
N VAL A 84 -13.60 -5.59 1.96
CA VAL A 84 -14.18 -4.89 0.80
C VAL A 84 -15.52 -5.53 0.41
N GLU A 85 -15.63 -6.85 0.47
CA GLU A 85 -16.86 -7.56 0.14
C GLU A 85 -17.94 -7.37 1.22
N SER A 86 -17.57 -7.43 2.51
CA SER A 86 -18.50 -7.26 3.64
C SER A 86 -19.08 -5.85 3.73
N ALA A 87 -18.38 -4.84 3.22
CA ALA A 87 -18.93 -3.49 3.11
C ALA A 87 -20.14 -3.40 2.16
N THR A 88 -20.33 -4.41 1.30
CA THR A 88 -21.43 -4.50 0.34
C THR A 88 -22.45 -5.59 0.64
N ARG A 89 -22.17 -6.47 1.60
CA ARG A 89 -22.99 -7.65 1.98
C ARG A 89 -23.09 -7.83 3.47
N THR A 90 -24.27 -8.21 3.94
CA THR A 90 -24.58 -8.44 5.37
C THR A 90 -24.05 -9.78 5.92
N ASP A 91 -23.64 -10.71 5.08
CA ASP A 91 -23.31 -12.11 5.47
C ASP A 91 -21.81 -12.38 5.67
N GLY A 92 -20.96 -11.36 5.60
CA GLY A 92 -19.49 -11.50 5.62
C GLY A 92 -18.84 -11.78 7.00
N ASP A 93 -19.57 -11.65 8.10
CA ASP A 93 -18.98 -11.62 9.44
C ASP A 93 -18.30 -12.92 9.89
N ALA A 94 -18.77 -14.09 9.42
CA ALA A 94 -18.19 -15.37 9.82
C ALA A 94 -16.83 -15.61 9.10
N ALA A 95 -16.77 -15.32 7.80
CA ALA A 95 -15.53 -15.43 7.01
C ALA A 95 -14.48 -14.41 7.50
N LEU A 96 -14.91 -13.20 7.83
CA LEU A 96 -14.05 -12.16 8.40
C LEU A 96 -13.40 -12.62 9.70
N ARG A 97 -14.20 -13.11 10.68
CA ARG A 97 -13.69 -13.65 11.94
C ARG A 97 -12.76 -14.84 11.76
N GLN A 98 -13.06 -15.72 10.80
CA GLN A 98 -12.17 -16.85 10.49
C GLN A 98 -10.82 -16.39 9.95
N THR A 99 -10.79 -15.40 9.08
CA THR A 99 -9.54 -14.86 8.51
C THR A 99 -8.77 -14.05 9.54
N GLU A 100 -9.44 -13.30 10.39
CA GLU A 100 -8.81 -12.66 11.56
C GLU A 100 -8.17 -13.70 12.48
N ALA A 101 -8.83 -14.83 12.75
CA ALA A 101 -8.24 -15.92 13.54
C ALA A 101 -7.02 -16.55 12.85
N LYS A 102 -7.01 -16.69 11.53
CA LYS A 102 -5.82 -17.13 10.76
C LYS A 102 -4.67 -16.13 10.92
N LEU A 103 -4.95 -14.83 10.81
CA LEU A 103 -3.95 -13.78 10.99
C LEU A 103 -3.33 -13.83 12.40
N CYS A 104 -4.17 -14.12 13.41
CA CYS A 104 -3.74 -14.29 14.79
C CYS A 104 -2.88 -15.53 15.04
N ALA A 105 -2.98 -16.52 14.23
CA ALA A 105 -2.16 -17.73 14.31
C ALA A 105 -0.77 -17.57 13.65
N LEU A 106 -0.54 -16.48 12.91
CA LEU A 106 0.76 -16.19 12.33
C LEU A 106 1.73 -15.70 13.40
N PRO A 107 3.05 -15.91 13.20
CA PRO A 107 4.06 -15.32 14.06
C PRO A 107 3.92 -13.80 14.14
N ASP A 108 4.11 -13.25 15.32
CA ASP A 108 4.12 -11.81 15.60
C ASP A 108 5.50 -11.17 15.35
N VAL A 109 6.43 -11.94 14.80
CA VAL A 109 7.79 -11.51 14.47
C VAL A 109 7.96 -11.45 12.96
N ALA A 110 8.35 -10.29 12.48
CA ALA A 110 8.87 -10.12 11.12
C ALA A 110 10.38 -10.35 11.17
N ASP A 111 10.88 -11.33 10.43
CA ASP A 111 12.31 -11.61 10.34
C ASP A 111 12.81 -11.49 8.91
N ASN A 112 13.69 -10.48 8.70
CA ASN A 112 14.30 -10.22 7.40
C ASN A 112 13.26 -10.00 6.26
N TRP A 113 12.11 -9.42 6.59
CA TRP A 113 11.07 -9.08 5.62
C TRP A 113 11.54 -8.03 4.64
N VAL A 114 10.92 -7.99 3.48
CA VAL A 114 11.29 -7.10 2.37
C VAL A 114 10.17 -6.12 2.11
N GLY A 115 10.51 -4.85 1.94
CA GLY A 115 9.51 -3.85 1.59
C GLY A 115 10.10 -2.64 0.92
N ARG A 116 9.22 -1.73 0.58
CA ARG A 116 9.58 -0.42 0.02
C ARG A 116 9.20 0.67 1.00
N VAL A 117 10.13 1.56 1.28
CA VAL A 117 9.87 2.72 2.11
C VAL A 117 8.85 3.63 1.44
N GLU A 118 7.69 3.77 2.07
CA GLU A 118 6.66 4.71 1.62
C GLU A 118 6.87 6.08 2.26
N GLN A 119 7.28 6.09 3.53
CA GLN A 119 7.38 7.32 4.28
C GLN A 119 8.38 7.21 5.45
N VAL A 120 9.16 8.25 5.64
CA VAL A 120 10.04 8.43 6.80
C VAL A 120 9.82 9.83 7.33
N TYR A 121 9.57 9.95 8.63
CA TYR A 121 9.47 11.22 9.33
C TYR A 121 10.35 11.24 10.58
N LEU A 122 11.10 12.31 10.75
CA LEU A 122 11.73 12.62 12.03
C LEU A 122 10.73 13.42 12.88
N VAL A 123 10.41 12.89 14.05
CA VAL A 123 9.46 13.51 14.99
C VAL A 123 10.21 14.53 15.83
N ASN A 124 9.62 15.73 16.00
CA ASN A 124 10.09 16.80 16.90
C ASN A 124 11.62 17.00 16.89
N SER A 125 12.19 17.25 15.70
CA SER A 125 13.63 17.56 15.57
C SER A 125 14.59 16.49 16.13
N GLY A 126 14.17 15.21 16.14
CA GLY A 126 15.04 14.09 16.50
C GLY A 126 14.65 13.32 17.77
N GLU A 127 13.49 13.58 18.35
CA GLU A 127 12.98 12.78 19.49
C GLU A 127 12.62 11.34 19.08
N GLY A 128 12.49 11.08 17.78
CA GLY A 128 12.21 9.76 17.23
C GLY A 128 12.07 9.79 15.73
N ALA A 129 11.88 8.61 15.14
CA ALA A 129 11.55 8.47 13.73
C ALA A 129 10.28 7.60 13.57
N SER A 130 9.43 8.02 12.66
CA SER A 130 8.30 7.23 12.17
C SER A 130 8.66 6.68 10.80
N LEU A 131 8.38 5.40 10.59
CA LEU A 131 8.66 4.67 9.37
C LEU A 131 7.41 3.95 8.89
N THR A 132 7.14 4.05 7.60
CA THR A 132 6.08 3.33 6.90
C THR A 132 6.70 2.56 5.75
N ILE A 133 6.48 1.25 5.72
CA ILE A 133 6.99 0.34 4.69
C ILE A 133 5.80 -0.38 4.05
N GLY A 134 5.66 -0.24 2.74
CA GLY A 134 4.79 -1.10 1.96
C GLY A 134 5.45 -2.47 1.77
N ILE A 135 4.75 -3.55 2.10
CA ILE A 135 5.21 -4.93 1.91
C ILE A 135 4.51 -5.61 0.72
N TRP A 136 3.35 -5.09 0.34
CA TRP A 136 2.57 -5.51 -0.81
C TRP A 136 1.66 -4.37 -1.26
N PRO A 137 1.13 -4.35 -2.50
CA PRO A 137 0.14 -3.36 -2.89
C PRO A 137 -1.02 -3.30 -1.89
N HIS A 138 -1.23 -2.14 -1.31
CA HIS A 138 -2.25 -1.89 -0.29
C HIS A 138 -2.05 -2.62 1.06
N LEU A 139 -0.83 -3.02 1.36
CA LEU A 139 -0.49 -3.66 2.63
C LEU A 139 0.75 -2.99 3.22
N VAL A 140 0.59 -2.40 4.39
CA VAL A 140 1.59 -1.52 5.00
C VAL A 140 1.91 -1.97 6.41
N VAL A 141 3.19 -1.93 6.77
CA VAL A 141 3.65 -1.99 8.15
C VAL A 141 4.26 -0.64 8.54
N ARG A 142 3.95 -0.17 9.73
CA ARG A 142 4.40 1.16 10.17
C ARG A 142 4.58 1.28 11.67
N THR A 143 5.30 2.30 12.10
CA THR A 143 5.26 2.76 13.49
C THR A 143 3.92 3.48 13.76
N ALA A 144 3.54 3.60 15.02
CA ALA A 144 2.43 4.49 15.40
C ALA A 144 2.78 5.95 15.09
N PHE A 145 1.72 6.76 14.91
CA PHE A 145 1.88 8.22 14.88
C PHE A 145 2.07 8.75 16.31
N PHE A 146 2.65 9.92 16.40
CA PHE A 146 2.76 10.62 17.67
C PHE A 146 1.38 11.11 18.17
N PRO A 147 1.06 11.02 19.49
CA PRO A 147 1.86 10.43 20.56
C PRO A 147 1.86 8.89 20.51
N ASP A 148 3.05 8.28 20.67
CA ASP A 148 3.23 6.83 20.59
C ASP A 148 2.81 6.14 21.89
N SER A 149 1.54 5.75 21.96
CA SER A 149 1.01 4.94 23.07
C SER A 149 1.36 3.45 22.97
N THR A 150 1.92 3.02 21.83
CA THR A 150 2.21 1.60 21.52
C THR A 150 3.70 1.24 21.69
N GLY A 151 4.56 2.24 21.83
CA GLY A 151 6.02 2.05 21.94
C GLY A 151 6.65 1.55 20.62
N THR A 152 6.06 1.87 19.48
CA THR A 152 6.58 1.48 18.17
C THR A 152 7.46 2.55 17.52
N LEU A 153 7.42 3.79 18.01
CA LEU A 153 8.26 4.87 17.51
C LEU A 153 9.75 4.48 17.67
N ILE A 154 10.51 4.69 16.62
CA ILE A 154 11.94 4.39 16.59
C ILE A 154 12.68 5.48 17.36
N ARG A 155 13.24 5.13 18.53
CA ARG A 155 13.85 6.09 19.44
C ARG A 155 15.31 6.37 19.09
N PRO A 156 15.80 7.60 19.33
CA PRO A 156 17.22 7.91 19.22
C PRO A 156 18.07 6.95 20.07
N GLY A 157 19.23 6.56 19.52
CA GLY A 157 20.12 5.61 20.16
C GLY A 157 19.78 4.14 19.95
N SER A 158 18.63 3.80 19.33
CA SER A 158 18.38 2.44 18.86
C SER A 158 19.15 2.17 17.55
N PRO A 159 19.53 0.91 17.27
CA PRO A 159 20.14 0.53 15.98
C PRO A 159 19.28 0.97 14.79
N ALA A 160 18.00 0.70 14.84
CA ALA A 160 17.04 1.08 13.80
C ALA A 160 16.99 2.59 13.55
N PHE A 161 17.24 3.44 14.56
CA PHE A 161 17.20 4.90 14.36
C PHE A 161 18.30 5.38 13.42
N ALA A 162 19.53 4.89 13.62
CA ALA A 162 20.66 5.25 12.75
C ALA A 162 20.43 4.76 11.30
N GLU A 163 19.86 3.57 11.16
CA GLU A 163 19.55 2.96 9.87
C GLU A 163 18.45 3.77 9.13
N VAL A 164 17.37 4.13 9.83
CA VAL A 164 16.21 4.80 9.25
C VAL A 164 16.50 6.26 8.84
N THR A 165 17.36 6.96 9.55
CA THR A 165 17.70 8.35 9.22
C THR A 165 18.38 8.53 7.86
N GLY A 166 18.96 7.47 7.30
CA GLY A 166 19.55 7.46 5.95
C GLY A 166 18.57 7.10 4.82
N LEU A 167 17.39 6.59 5.14
CA LEU A 167 16.45 6.09 4.15
C LEU A 167 15.69 7.21 3.44
N ARG A 168 15.26 6.92 2.23
CA ARG A 168 14.42 7.79 1.39
C ARG A 168 13.17 7.04 0.94
N GLN A 169 12.14 7.78 0.64
CA GLN A 169 10.96 7.22 -0.01
C GLN A 169 11.34 6.50 -1.31
N GLY A 170 10.83 5.29 -1.48
CA GLY A 170 11.10 4.43 -2.62
C GLY A 170 12.25 3.42 -2.41
N ASP A 171 13.08 3.58 -1.37
CA ASP A 171 14.14 2.63 -1.07
C ASP A 171 13.57 1.24 -0.78
N VAL A 172 14.25 0.22 -1.29
CA VAL A 172 13.95 -1.17 -0.98
C VAL A 172 14.77 -1.57 0.23
N VAL A 173 14.11 -2.06 1.26
CA VAL A 173 14.74 -2.39 2.54
C VAL A 173 14.43 -3.81 2.98
N ARG A 174 15.33 -4.37 3.78
CA ARG A 174 15.07 -5.54 4.62
C ARG A 174 14.90 -5.09 6.05
N PHE A 175 13.89 -5.61 6.72
CA PHE A 175 13.61 -5.21 8.09
C PHE A 175 13.20 -6.38 8.96
N SER A 176 13.45 -6.21 10.26
CA SER A 176 13.03 -7.15 11.29
C SER A 176 12.40 -6.40 12.45
N GLY A 177 11.44 -7.03 13.11
CA GLY A 177 10.74 -6.42 14.23
C GLY A 177 9.61 -7.28 14.77
N SER A 178 8.85 -6.73 15.71
CA SER A 178 7.67 -7.39 16.27
C SER A 178 6.39 -6.65 15.87
N ILE A 179 5.42 -7.40 15.37
CA ILE A 179 4.09 -6.87 15.06
C ILE A 179 3.37 -6.63 16.38
N VAL A 180 2.86 -5.42 16.57
CA VAL A 180 2.22 -5.01 17.83
C VAL A 180 0.72 -5.21 17.72
N GLY A 181 0.18 -6.08 18.58
CA GLY A 181 -1.26 -6.26 18.72
C GLY A 181 -1.89 -5.21 19.64
N HIS A 182 -3.18 -5.00 19.52
CA HIS A 182 -3.94 -4.20 20.47
C HIS A 182 -4.27 -5.01 21.72
N ALA A 183 -3.85 -4.52 22.88
CA ALA A 183 -4.28 -5.02 24.21
C ALA A 183 -4.19 -6.56 24.41
N GLY A 184 -3.03 -7.16 24.13
CA GLY A 184 -2.78 -8.58 24.47
C GLY A 184 -3.48 -9.59 23.56
N ALA A 185 -4.04 -9.15 22.47
CA ALA A 185 -4.62 -9.98 21.43
C ALA A 185 -3.77 -9.85 20.17
N CYS A 186 -3.98 -10.62 19.23
CA CYS A 186 -3.63 -10.72 17.84
C CYS A 186 -3.18 -9.39 17.17
N PRO A 187 -2.30 -9.44 16.18
CA PRO A 187 -2.02 -8.30 15.31
C PRO A 187 -3.33 -7.80 14.71
N ARG A 188 -3.71 -6.60 15.05
CA ARG A 188 -4.89 -5.92 14.51
C ARG A 188 -4.45 -4.61 13.91
N ASP A 189 -5.19 -4.20 12.88
CA ASP A 189 -5.08 -2.83 12.40
C ASP A 189 -5.24 -1.85 13.57
N PRO A 190 -4.45 -0.78 13.62
CA PRO A 190 -4.69 0.28 14.56
C PRO A 190 -6.13 0.79 14.40
N PRO A 191 -6.77 1.29 15.48
CA PRO A 191 -8.09 1.88 15.40
C PRO A 191 -8.01 3.16 14.56
N MET A 192 -8.22 3.03 13.27
CA MET A 192 -8.39 4.15 12.34
C MET A 192 -9.87 4.43 12.11
N ASP A 193 -10.18 5.59 11.56
CA ASP A 193 -11.54 5.97 11.21
C ASP A 193 -12.18 4.89 10.31
N GLN A 194 -13.42 4.53 10.60
CA GLN A 194 -14.09 3.37 9.99
C GLN A 194 -14.14 3.39 8.47
N ASN A 195 -14.06 4.56 7.84
CA ASN A 195 -14.13 4.72 6.40
C ASN A 195 -12.79 4.48 5.67
N GLU A 196 -11.64 4.68 6.33
CA GLU A 196 -10.31 4.38 5.76
C GLU A 196 -9.91 2.92 5.95
N LYS A 197 -10.37 2.27 7.02
CA LYS A 197 -10.07 0.86 7.36
C LYS A 197 -10.45 -0.17 6.31
N LEU A 198 -11.38 0.17 5.44
CA LEU A 198 -11.94 -0.79 4.48
C LEU A 198 -11.05 -1.06 3.28
N ARG A 199 -10.02 -0.24 3.03
CA ARG A 199 -9.27 -0.33 1.78
C ARG A 199 -7.88 -0.91 1.93
N ASP A 200 -7.10 -0.48 2.92
CA ASP A 200 -5.68 -0.81 3.03
C ASP A 200 -5.32 -1.20 4.47
N PRO A 201 -5.11 -2.50 4.77
CA PRO A 201 -4.75 -2.93 6.11
C PRO A 201 -3.35 -2.42 6.48
N GLU A 202 -3.26 -1.73 7.60
CA GLU A 202 -2.03 -1.23 8.18
C GLU A 202 -1.73 -1.99 9.46
N PHE A 203 -0.48 -2.40 9.63
CA PHE A 203 -0.04 -3.10 10.83
C PHE A 203 1.03 -2.31 11.56
N LEU A 204 0.90 -2.24 12.88
CA LEU A 204 1.92 -1.63 13.70
C LEU A 204 3.10 -2.57 13.89
N LEU A 205 4.30 -2.08 13.63
CA LEU A 205 5.54 -2.81 13.79
C LEU A 205 6.51 -2.04 14.70
N ARG A 206 7.08 -2.74 15.67
CA ARG A 206 8.23 -2.25 16.42
C ARG A 206 9.50 -2.72 15.71
N PHE A 207 10.11 -1.84 14.96
CA PHE A 207 11.31 -2.14 14.19
C PHE A 207 12.52 -2.39 15.12
N ALA A 208 13.21 -3.50 14.89
CA ALA A 208 14.46 -3.83 15.53
C ALA A 208 15.65 -3.47 14.63
N HIS A 209 15.55 -3.77 13.34
CA HIS A 209 16.55 -3.49 12.30
C HIS A 209 15.89 -3.10 10.99
N VAL A 210 16.53 -2.21 10.23
CA VAL A 210 16.12 -1.82 8.88
C VAL A 210 17.38 -1.60 8.04
N ALA A 211 17.64 -2.45 7.06
CA ALA A 211 18.79 -2.35 6.17
C ALA A 211 18.36 -2.07 4.73
N GLY A 212 18.94 -1.06 4.12
CA GLY A 212 18.74 -0.70 2.73
C GLY A 212 19.82 -1.23 1.80
#